data_4b81606f34560fd5f431d655e5a92d24
#
_entry.id   4b81606f34560fd5f431d655e5a92d24
#
_cell.length_a   1.000
_cell.length_b   1.000
_cell.length_c   1.000
_cell.angle_alpha   90.00
_cell.angle_beta   90.00
_cell.angle_gamma   90.00
#
_symmetry.space_group_name_H-M   'P 1'
#
loop_
_entity.id
_entity.type
_entity.pdbx_description
1 polymer ?
#
loop_
_entity_poly.entity_id
_entity_poly.type
_entity_poly.pdbx_seq_one_letter_code
_entity_poly.pdbx_strand_id
1 'polypeptide(L)'
;IDPLKYDLLFERFLNPDRVNLPDIDTDFDDDGRGKVLRWVMDKYGHENCAHIITYGTMATKNSIKDVARVEGLPLPEANALCKAIPDKLPDGLKMNLKNAIQCTRELQLAEASSDEKKSNTIKYAKMLEGTIRGTGIHACGFIICRNPISDWVPVCTADDPDFPNVKTAVTQYDGHVIESTGLIKMDFL
;
A
#
# COMPACT_ATOMS: atom_id res chain seq x y z
N ILE A 1 24.88 12.57 14.23
CA ILE A 1 26.37 12.37 14.11
C ILE A 1 26.91 13.53 13.28
N ASP A 2 27.95 14.18 13.77
CA ASP A 2 28.61 15.27 13.05
C ASP A 2 29.65 14.68 12.06
N PRO A 3 29.44 14.78 10.74
CA PRO A 3 30.32 14.18 9.76
C PRO A 3 31.71 14.80 9.74
N LEU A 4 31.84 16.08 10.08
CA LEU A 4 33.11 16.77 10.12
C LEU A 4 33.97 16.33 11.32
N LYS A 5 33.32 16.11 12.47
CA LYS A 5 33.98 15.65 13.70
C LYS A 5 34.57 14.25 13.55
N TYR A 6 33.94 13.40 12.75
CA TYR A 6 34.31 11.98 12.60
C TYR A 6 34.96 11.67 11.24
N ASP A 7 35.31 12.70 10.47
CA ASP A 7 35.93 12.57 9.15
C ASP A 7 35.22 11.55 8.24
N LEU A 8 33.88 11.67 8.17
CA LEU A 8 33.05 10.77 7.39
C LEU A 8 33.04 11.21 5.93
N LEU A 9 33.00 10.25 5.00
CA LEU A 9 32.92 10.51 3.57
C LEU A 9 31.64 11.27 3.22
N PHE A 10 31.79 12.46 2.63
CA PHE A 10 30.69 13.36 2.31
C PHE A 10 29.70 12.76 1.31
N GLU A 11 30.20 11.95 0.37
CA GLU A 11 29.40 11.29 -0.67
C GLU A 11 28.34 10.33 -0.09
N ARG A 12 28.52 9.85 1.13
CA ARG A 12 27.51 9.03 1.83
C ARG A 12 26.31 9.84 2.32
N PHE A 13 26.49 11.14 2.52
CA PHE A 13 25.47 12.06 3.04
C PHE A 13 24.81 12.87 1.93
N LEU A 14 25.59 13.23 0.89
CA LEU A 14 25.12 13.98 -0.27
C LEU A 14 25.69 13.34 -1.55
N ASN A 15 24.83 12.65 -2.29
CA ASN A 15 25.16 12.18 -3.62
C ASN A 15 24.49 13.11 -4.64
N PRO A 16 25.24 13.81 -5.52
CA PRO A 16 24.67 14.69 -6.55
C PRO A 16 23.72 13.98 -7.52
N ASP A 17 23.90 12.66 -7.68
CA ASP A 17 23.05 11.83 -8.53
C ASP A 17 21.71 11.45 -7.87
N ARG A 18 21.56 11.72 -6.57
CA ARG A 18 20.32 11.45 -5.83
C ARG A 18 19.35 12.62 -5.99
N VAL A 19 18.42 12.49 -6.91
CA VAL A 19 17.43 13.52 -7.25
C VAL A 19 16.24 13.52 -6.28
N ASN A 20 16.03 12.44 -5.53
CA ASN A 20 14.87 12.28 -4.64
C ASN A 20 15.06 13.07 -3.33
N LEU A 21 13.94 13.57 -2.80
CA LEU A 21 13.90 14.15 -1.45
C LEU A 21 14.37 13.13 -0.41
N PRO A 22 14.99 13.58 0.70
CA PRO A 22 15.40 12.66 1.76
C PRO A 22 14.20 12.05 2.46
N ASP A 23 14.27 10.75 2.78
CA ASP A 23 13.37 10.11 3.72
C ASP A 23 13.77 10.51 5.15
N ILE A 24 12.78 10.83 5.97
CA ILE A 24 12.98 11.17 7.37
C ILE A 24 12.28 10.10 8.21
N ASP A 25 13.08 9.12 8.66
CA ASP A 25 12.62 8.02 9.49
C ASP A 25 12.92 8.32 10.95
N THR A 26 11.93 8.18 11.81
CA THR A 26 12.08 8.39 13.26
C THR A 26 11.36 7.27 13.99
N ASP A 27 12.12 6.50 14.77
CA ASP A 27 11.60 5.41 15.59
C ASP A 27 11.10 5.93 16.95
N PHE A 28 9.92 5.50 17.33
CA PHE A 28 9.31 5.78 18.62
C PHE A 28 8.94 4.48 19.34
N ASP A 29 8.73 4.55 20.65
CA ASP A 29 8.11 3.45 21.36
C ASP A 29 6.61 3.36 21.00
N ASP A 30 6.09 2.13 21.01
CA ASP A 30 4.73 1.81 20.57
C ASP A 30 3.65 2.55 21.40
N ASP A 31 3.87 2.70 22.71
CA ASP A 31 2.95 3.40 23.63
C ASP A 31 3.01 4.93 23.49
N GLY A 32 4.13 5.47 23.02
CA GLY A 32 4.41 6.91 22.94
C GLY A 32 4.11 7.52 21.57
N ARG A 33 4.17 6.73 20.50
CA ARG A 33 4.04 7.21 19.11
C ARG A 33 2.80 8.06 18.87
N GLY A 34 1.62 7.60 19.29
CA GLY A 34 0.37 8.34 19.14
C GLY A 34 0.37 9.69 19.86
N LYS A 35 1.02 9.76 21.04
CA LYS A 35 1.17 11.01 21.79
C LYS A 35 2.06 12.02 21.07
N VAL A 36 3.14 11.54 20.41
CA VAL A 36 4.02 12.37 19.58
C VAL A 36 3.27 12.91 18.37
N LEU A 37 2.51 12.08 17.66
CA LEU A 37 1.69 12.52 16.52
C LEU A 37 0.69 13.60 16.92
N ARG A 38 0.00 13.43 18.05
CA ARG A 38 -0.91 14.45 18.58
C ARG A 38 -0.18 15.75 18.91
N TRP A 39 0.96 15.68 19.58
CA TRP A 39 1.77 16.85 19.86
C TRP A 39 2.22 17.58 18.59
N VAL A 40 2.57 16.84 17.54
CA VAL A 40 2.93 17.41 16.23
C VAL A 40 1.74 18.16 15.63
N MET A 41 0.54 17.56 15.62
CA MET A 41 -0.67 18.20 15.12
C MET A 41 -1.03 19.45 15.94
N ASP A 42 -0.91 19.41 17.27
CA ASP A 42 -1.17 20.57 18.15
C ASP A 42 -0.15 21.69 17.91
N LYS A 43 1.11 21.34 17.61
CA LYS A 43 2.18 22.32 17.39
C LYS A 43 2.13 22.98 16.02
N TYR A 44 1.85 22.24 14.95
CA TYR A 44 1.91 22.73 13.59
C TYR A 44 0.55 23.08 12.98
N GLY A 45 -0.53 22.70 13.64
CA GLY A 45 -1.92 22.86 13.20
C GLY A 45 -2.50 21.58 12.61
N HIS A 46 -3.71 21.23 13.02
CA HIS A 46 -4.40 20.04 12.56
C HIS A 46 -4.70 20.08 11.05
N GLU A 47 -4.94 21.26 10.50
CA GLU A 47 -5.15 21.48 9.07
C GLU A 47 -3.87 21.38 8.25
N ASN A 48 -2.71 21.49 8.89
CA ASN A 48 -1.40 21.44 8.24
C ASN A 48 -0.80 20.03 8.24
N CYS A 49 -1.47 19.09 8.89
CA CYS A 49 -0.98 17.74 9.07
C CYS A 49 -1.94 16.71 8.47
N ALA A 50 -1.41 15.63 7.91
CA ALA A 50 -2.22 14.51 7.46
C ALA A 50 -1.42 13.20 7.45
N HIS A 51 -2.13 12.10 7.67
CA HIS A 51 -1.64 10.76 7.35
C HIS A 51 -1.62 10.54 5.83
N ILE A 52 -0.80 9.61 5.38
CA ILE A 52 -0.75 9.21 3.97
C ILE A 52 -1.72 8.06 3.75
N ILE A 53 -2.45 8.09 2.63
CA ILE A 53 -3.32 6.99 2.22
C ILE A 53 -2.49 5.80 1.71
N THR A 54 -3.05 4.60 1.86
CA THR A 54 -2.60 3.41 1.14
C THR A 54 -3.75 2.84 0.32
N TYR A 55 -3.44 2.33 -0.87
CA TYR A 55 -4.40 1.65 -1.74
C TYR A 55 -4.13 0.15 -1.69
N GLY A 56 -5.05 -0.58 -1.07
CA GLY A 56 -5.05 -2.04 -1.09
C GLY A 56 -5.52 -2.54 -2.45
N THR A 57 -4.69 -3.30 -3.15
CA THR A 57 -5.04 -3.88 -4.45
C THR A 57 -5.51 -5.32 -4.32
N MET A 58 -6.27 -5.77 -5.33
CA MET A 58 -6.72 -7.16 -5.45
C MET A 58 -5.53 -8.07 -5.75
N ALA A 59 -5.01 -8.75 -4.73
CA ALA A 59 -3.97 -9.76 -4.90
C ALA A 59 -4.53 -11.04 -5.58
N THR A 60 -3.67 -11.81 -6.24
CA THR A 60 -4.02 -12.98 -7.06
C THR A 60 -5.00 -13.95 -6.38
N LYS A 61 -4.70 -14.39 -5.15
CA LYS A 61 -5.58 -15.32 -4.41
C LYS A 61 -6.89 -14.68 -3.95
N ASN A 62 -6.86 -13.39 -3.62
CA ASN A 62 -8.05 -12.64 -3.20
C ASN A 62 -9.00 -12.38 -4.36
N SER A 63 -8.49 -12.06 -5.56
CA SER A 63 -9.32 -11.89 -6.75
C SER A 63 -10.10 -13.16 -7.09
N ILE A 64 -9.46 -14.33 -7.03
CA ILE A 64 -10.16 -15.62 -7.22
C ILE A 64 -11.26 -15.80 -6.17
N LYS A 65 -10.98 -15.60 -4.89
CA LYS A 65 -11.96 -15.81 -3.82
C LYS A 65 -13.16 -14.85 -3.91
N ASP A 66 -12.90 -13.57 -4.19
CA ASP A 66 -13.95 -12.58 -4.27
C ASP A 66 -14.84 -12.81 -5.50
N VAL A 67 -14.25 -13.13 -6.66
CA VAL A 67 -15.01 -13.48 -7.86
C VAL A 67 -15.78 -14.79 -7.68
N ALA A 68 -15.14 -15.84 -7.13
CA ALA A 68 -15.78 -17.11 -6.85
C ALA A 68 -17.03 -16.96 -5.99
N ARG A 69 -16.98 -16.08 -4.99
CA ARG A 69 -18.14 -15.77 -4.14
C ARG A 69 -19.29 -15.15 -4.94
N VAL A 70 -19.00 -14.24 -5.86
CA VAL A 70 -19.99 -13.56 -6.69
C VAL A 70 -20.58 -14.52 -7.73
N GLU A 71 -19.73 -15.33 -8.39
CA GLU A 71 -20.16 -16.34 -9.37
C GLU A 71 -20.87 -17.54 -8.72
N GLY A 72 -20.87 -17.63 -7.38
CA GLY A 72 -21.47 -18.75 -6.67
C GLY A 72 -20.70 -20.07 -6.84
N LEU A 73 -19.38 -19.98 -7.06
CA LEU A 73 -18.49 -21.16 -7.02
C LEU A 73 -18.31 -21.59 -5.58
N PRO A 74 -18.46 -22.91 -5.25
CA PRO A 74 -18.29 -23.40 -3.89
C PRO A 74 -16.92 -23.09 -3.29
N LEU A 75 -16.90 -22.71 -2.01
CA LEU A 75 -15.66 -22.36 -1.29
C LEU A 75 -14.54 -23.41 -1.37
N PRO A 76 -14.82 -24.73 -1.29
CA PRO A 76 -13.79 -25.74 -1.47
C PRO A 76 -13.11 -25.69 -2.84
N GLU A 77 -13.87 -25.40 -3.91
CA GLU A 77 -13.34 -25.28 -5.27
C GLU A 77 -12.52 -23.99 -5.43
N ALA A 78 -13.01 -22.86 -4.91
CA ALA A 78 -12.25 -21.62 -4.88
C ALA A 78 -10.92 -21.77 -4.12
N ASN A 79 -10.93 -22.49 -2.99
CA ASN A 79 -9.73 -22.80 -2.24
C ASN A 79 -8.78 -23.73 -3.00
N ALA A 80 -9.30 -24.69 -3.76
CA ALA A 80 -8.48 -25.56 -4.61
C ALA A 80 -7.76 -24.76 -5.70
N LEU A 81 -8.46 -23.82 -6.36
CA LEU A 81 -7.84 -22.91 -7.33
C LEU A 81 -6.75 -22.04 -6.68
N CYS A 82 -6.99 -21.52 -5.49
CA CYS A 82 -5.99 -20.71 -4.77
C CYS A 82 -4.76 -21.55 -4.36
N LYS A 83 -4.93 -22.82 -4.02
CA LYS A 83 -3.83 -23.74 -3.68
C LYS A 83 -3.01 -24.15 -4.91
N ALA A 84 -3.63 -24.18 -6.09
CA ALA A 84 -2.93 -24.47 -7.34
C ALA A 84 -1.96 -23.34 -7.76
N ILE A 85 -2.10 -22.13 -7.20
CA ILE A 85 -1.16 -21.04 -7.45
C ILE A 85 0.15 -21.33 -6.72
N PRO A 86 1.28 -21.46 -7.43
CA PRO A 86 2.58 -21.71 -6.82
C PRO A 86 3.04 -20.48 -6.01
N ASP A 87 3.82 -20.70 -4.96
CA ASP A 87 4.37 -19.59 -4.17
C ASP A 87 5.45 -18.80 -4.91
N LYS A 88 6.13 -19.43 -5.88
CA LYS A 88 7.10 -18.79 -6.77
C LYS A 88 6.89 -19.31 -8.20
N LEU A 89 6.99 -18.40 -9.16
CA LEU A 89 6.98 -18.73 -10.57
C LEU A 89 8.40 -19.00 -11.08
N PRO A 90 8.57 -19.84 -12.14
CA PRO A 90 9.86 -20.08 -12.77
C PRO A 90 10.45 -18.77 -13.34
N ASP A 91 11.78 -18.76 -13.54
CA ASP A 91 12.52 -17.74 -14.29
C ASP A 91 12.33 -16.29 -13.83
N GLY A 92 12.02 -16.05 -12.54
CA GLY A 92 11.86 -14.71 -12.01
C GLY A 92 10.62 -13.97 -12.52
N LEU A 93 9.66 -14.66 -13.10
CA LEU A 93 8.39 -14.09 -13.53
C LEU A 93 7.65 -13.48 -12.35
N LYS A 94 7.11 -12.26 -12.56
CA LYS A 94 6.29 -11.59 -11.55
C LYS A 94 5.04 -12.44 -11.26
N MET A 95 4.75 -12.62 -9.96
CA MET A 95 3.53 -13.30 -9.51
C MET A 95 2.30 -12.48 -9.93
N ASN A 96 1.48 -13.05 -10.78
CA ASN A 96 0.16 -12.61 -11.16
C ASN A 96 -0.64 -13.80 -11.71
N LEU A 97 -1.95 -13.66 -11.80
CA LEU A 97 -2.82 -14.76 -12.22
C LEU A 97 -2.55 -15.19 -13.67
N LYS A 98 -2.26 -14.24 -14.57
CA LYS A 98 -1.92 -14.53 -15.97
C LYS A 98 -0.71 -15.45 -16.06
N ASN A 99 0.37 -15.13 -15.38
CA ASN A 99 1.59 -15.93 -15.37
C ASN A 99 1.39 -17.26 -14.62
N ALA A 100 0.64 -17.25 -13.53
CA ALA A 100 0.32 -18.46 -12.78
C ALA A 100 -0.47 -19.47 -13.63
N ILE A 101 -1.43 -19.03 -14.43
CA ILE A 101 -2.18 -19.89 -15.36
C ILE A 101 -1.24 -20.52 -16.39
N GLN A 102 -0.31 -19.75 -16.98
CA GLN A 102 0.63 -20.29 -17.97
C GLN A 102 1.51 -21.41 -17.40
N CYS A 103 1.84 -21.35 -16.12
CA CYS A 103 2.71 -22.30 -15.44
C CYS A 103 1.98 -23.47 -14.76
N THR A 104 0.64 -23.41 -14.63
CA THR A 104 -0.11 -24.36 -13.80
C THR A 104 -1.25 -25.01 -14.58
N ARG A 105 -1.16 -26.32 -14.76
CA ARG A 105 -2.14 -27.09 -15.56
C ARG A 105 -3.55 -27.04 -14.95
N GLU A 106 -3.67 -27.08 -13.64
CA GLU A 106 -4.95 -27.00 -12.92
C GLU A 106 -5.69 -25.69 -13.20
N LEU A 107 -4.96 -24.58 -13.25
CA LEU A 107 -5.53 -23.26 -13.56
C LEU A 107 -5.91 -23.16 -15.05
N GLN A 108 -5.14 -23.75 -15.97
CA GLN A 108 -5.48 -23.83 -17.39
C GLN A 108 -6.77 -24.64 -17.60
N LEU A 109 -6.90 -25.79 -16.91
CA LEU A 109 -8.11 -26.60 -16.98
C LEU A 109 -9.32 -25.87 -16.38
N ALA A 110 -9.12 -25.08 -15.34
CA ALA A 110 -10.18 -24.25 -14.77
C ALA A 110 -10.63 -23.13 -15.71
N GLU A 111 -9.70 -22.48 -16.39
CA GLU A 111 -9.98 -21.46 -17.39
C GLU A 111 -10.75 -22.03 -18.61
N ALA A 112 -10.40 -23.23 -19.05
CA ALA A 112 -11.04 -23.94 -20.16
C ALA A 112 -12.23 -24.81 -19.72
N SER A 113 -12.68 -24.71 -18.47
CA SER A 113 -13.76 -25.54 -17.95
C SER A 113 -15.10 -25.28 -18.65
N SER A 114 -15.88 -26.33 -18.88
CA SER A 114 -17.27 -26.23 -19.30
C SER A 114 -18.22 -25.73 -18.20
N ASP A 115 -17.78 -25.78 -16.94
CA ASP A 115 -18.48 -25.16 -15.83
C ASP A 115 -18.26 -23.65 -15.91
N GLU A 116 -19.35 -22.94 -16.27
CA GLU A 116 -19.33 -21.48 -16.43
C GLU A 116 -18.88 -20.76 -15.17
N LYS A 117 -19.27 -21.24 -13.96
CA LYS A 117 -18.86 -20.62 -12.70
C LYS A 117 -17.35 -20.65 -12.53
N LYS A 118 -16.74 -21.77 -12.87
CA LYS A 118 -15.30 -21.96 -12.74
C LYS A 118 -14.53 -21.15 -13.77
N SER A 119 -14.93 -21.21 -15.05
CA SER A 119 -14.27 -20.46 -16.12
C SER A 119 -14.44 -18.95 -15.93
N ASN A 120 -15.64 -18.48 -15.58
CA ASN A 120 -15.89 -17.08 -15.26
C ASN A 120 -15.09 -16.60 -14.05
N THR A 121 -14.94 -17.44 -13.01
CA THR A 121 -14.11 -17.10 -11.85
C THR A 121 -12.68 -16.76 -12.30
N ILE A 122 -12.05 -17.57 -13.11
CA ILE A 122 -10.69 -17.30 -13.63
C ILE A 122 -10.67 -16.07 -14.52
N LYS A 123 -11.63 -15.95 -15.44
CA LYS A 123 -11.74 -14.84 -16.41
C LYS A 123 -11.84 -13.49 -15.68
N TYR A 124 -12.79 -13.35 -14.78
CA TYR A 124 -13.01 -12.07 -14.09
C TYR A 124 -11.96 -11.80 -13.01
N ALA A 125 -11.41 -12.83 -12.35
CA ALA A 125 -10.30 -12.65 -11.44
C ALA A 125 -9.06 -12.05 -12.14
N LYS A 126 -8.76 -12.47 -13.39
CA LYS A 126 -7.69 -11.86 -14.20
C LYS A 126 -7.93 -10.40 -14.52
N MET A 127 -9.19 -9.99 -14.71
CA MET A 127 -9.54 -8.60 -14.99
C MET A 127 -9.46 -7.70 -13.75
N LEU A 128 -9.78 -8.26 -12.58
CA LEU A 128 -9.81 -7.52 -11.33
C LEU A 128 -8.48 -7.51 -10.59
N GLU A 129 -7.58 -8.46 -10.87
CA GLU A 129 -6.27 -8.51 -10.23
C GLU A 129 -5.51 -7.20 -10.43
N GLY A 130 -4.94 -6.67 -9.35
CA GLY A 130 -4.20 -5.41 -9.34
C GLY A 130 -5.06 -4.14 -9.30
N THR A 131 -6.39 -4.24 -9.46
CA THR A 131 -7.28 -3.08 -9.27
C THR A 131 -7.38 -2.71 -7.80
N ILE A 132 -7.72 -1.46 -7.51
CA ILE A 132 -7.89 -0.98 -6.13
C ILE A 132 -9.14 -1.63 -5.53
N ARG A 133 -8.98 -2.27 -4.38
CA ARG A 133 -10.07 -2.89 -3.61
C ARG A 133 -10.58 -1.97 -2.49
N GLY A 134 -9.70 -1.20 -1.91
CA GLY A 134 -10.02 -0.32 -0.81
C GLY A 134 -8.84 0.58 -0.42
N THR A 135 -9.09 1.44 0.53
CA THR A 135 -8.11 2.38 1.06
C THR A 135 -7.80 2.06 2.52
N GLY A 136 -6.62 2.42 2.96
CA GLY A 136 -6.18 2.38 4.35
C GLY A 136 -5.34 3.60 4.69
N ILE A 137 -4.89 3.68 5.91
CA ILE A 137 -3.92 4.68 6.37
C ILE A 137 -2.54 4.02 6.37
N HIS A 138 -1.53 4.74 5.87
CA HIS A 138 -0.15 4.27 5.93
C HIS A 138 0.30 4.13 7.40
N ALA A 139 0.96 3.04 7.74
CA ALA A 139 1.28 2.71 9.13
C ALA A 139 2.13 3.78 9.84
N CYS A 140 3.04 4.45 9.13
CA CYS A 140 3.99 5.39 9.69
C CYS A 140 4.05 6.74 8.95
N GLY A 141 3.63 6.79 7.67
CA GLY A 141 3.77 7.97 6.84
C GLY A 141 2.89 9.14 7.28
N PHE A 142 3.53 10.27 7.53
CA PHE A 142 2.89 11.49 8.00
C PHE A 142 3.45 12.71 7.25
N ILE A 143 2.59 13.67 6.95
CA ILE A 143 2.95 14.92 6.27
C ILE A 143 2.72 16.09 7.21
N ILE A 144 3.67 17.03 7.20
CA ILE A 144 3.57 18.31 7.92
C ILE A 144 3.82 19.42 6.91
N CYS A 145 2.84 20.30 6.73
CA CYS A 145 2.90 21.42 5.81
C CYS A 145 3.02 22.76 6.55
N ARG A 146 3.52 23.78 5.85
CA ARG A 146 3.52 25.16 6.37
C ARG A 146 2.12 25.78 6.31
N ASN A 147 1.36 25.46 5.27
CA ASN A 147 -0.01 25.92 5.00
C ASN A 147 -0.96 24.73 5.09
N PRO A 148 -2.29 24.94 5.07
CA PRO A 148 -3.24 23.84 5.05
C PRO A 148 -2.92 22.79 3.98
N ILE A 149 -2.95 21.52 4.37
CA ILE A 149 -2.57 20.43 3.46
C ILE A 149 -3.47 20.34 2.22
N SER A 150 -4.71 20.81 2.34
CA SER A 150 -5.66 20.92 1.23
C SER A 150 -5.23 21.87 0.11
N ASP A 151 -4.29 22.79 0.37
CA ASP A 151 -3.72 23.67 -0.63
C ASP A 151 -2.71 22.94 -1.55
N TRP A 152 -2.22 21.78 -1.09
CA TRP A 152 -1.20 20.99 -1.77
C TRP A 152 -1.76 19.73 -2.42
N VAL A 153 -2.60 19.01 -1.70
CA VAL A 153 -3.12 17.71 -2.13
C VAL A 153 -4.57 17.52 -1.69
N PRO A 154 -5.37 16.75 -2.44
CA PRO A 154 -6.70 16.37 -1.99
C PRO A 154 -6.62 15.57 -0.69
N VAL A 155 -7.54 15.82 0.23
CA VAL A 155 -7.65 15.12 1.51
C VAL A 155 -9.02 14.51 1.71
N CYS A 156 -9.09 13.48 2.52
CA CYS A 156 -10.32 12.90 3.06
C CYS A 156 -10.17 12.73 4.57
N THR A 157 -11.24 12.34 5.23
CA THR A 157 -11.24 11.98 6.65
C THR A 157 -11.40 10.48 6.80
N ALA A 158 -10.63 9.91 7.73
CA ALA A 158 -10.76 8.52 8.15
C ALA A 158 -10.73 8.42 9.67
N ASP A 159 -11.04 7.25 10.19
CA ASP A 159 -10.88 6.98 11.62
C ASP A 159 -9.40 6.98 11.97
N ASP A 160 -9.05 7.70 13.03
CA ASP A 160 -7.68 7.79 13.50
C ASP A 160 -7.22 6.42 14.03
N PRO A 161 -6.06 5.89 13.58
CA PRO A 161 -5.59 4.57 14.01
C PRO A 161 -5.16 4.53 15.48
N ASP A 162 -4.73 5.66 16.03
CA ASP A 162 -4.20 5.75 17.40
C ASP A 162 -5.26 6.20 18.42
N PHE A 163 -6.35 6.85 17.96
CA PHE A 163 -7.37 7.43 18.86
C PHE A 163 -8.79 7.02 18.48
N PRO A 164 -9.43 6.14 19.24
CA PRO A 164 -10.81 5.70 19.00
C PRO A 164 -11.80 6.88 18.94
N ASN A 165 -12.73 6.82 17.99
CA ASN A 165 -13.77 7.83 17.76
C ASN A 165 -13.27 9.23 17.37
N VAL A 166 -12.02 9.35 16.95
CA VAL A 166 -11.44 10.58 16.41
C VAL A 166 -11.31 10.40 14.88
N LYS A 167 -11.58 11.48 14.13
CA LYS A 167 -11.32 11.54 12.70
C LYS A 167 -10.03 12.31 12.46
N THR A 168 -9.24 11.81 11.55
CA THR A 168 -7.98 12.45 11.12
C THR A 168 -7.99 12.74 9.62
N ALA A 169 -7.18 13.72 9.20
CA ALA A 169 -6.97 14.01 7.79
C ALA A 169 -6.05 12.96 7.17
N VAL A 170 -6.42 12.53 5.96
CA VAL A 170 -5.66 11.55 5.18
C VAL A 170 -5.53 12.07 3.75
N THR A 171 -4.33 12.07 3.18
CA THR A 171 -4.13 12.47 1.79
C THR A 171 -4.83 11.49 0.84
N GLN A 172 -5.26 11.95 -0.33
CA GLN A 172 -5.77 11.06 -1.38
C GLN A 172 -4.70 10.65 -2.40
N TYR A 173 -3.49 11.17 -2.28
CA TYR A 173 -2.32 10.68 -2.98
C TYR A 173 -1.52 9.76 -2.06
N ASP A 174 -1.05 8.65 -2.60
CA ASP A 174 -0.15 7.73 -1.88
C ASP A 174 1.27 8.29 -1.77
N GLY A 175 2.13 7.60 -1.04
CA GLY A 175 3.50 8.05 -0.78
C GLY A 175 4.30 8.37 -2.05
N HIS A 176 4.12 7.59 -3.12
CA HIS A 176 4.84 7.79 -4.38
C HIS A 176 4.41 9.07 -5.11
N VAL A 177 3.11 9.36 -5.10
CA VAL A 177 2.58 10.59 -5.72
C VAL A 177 2.89 11.80 -4.87
N ILE A 178 2.84 11.69 -3.54
CA ILE A 178 3.18 12.76 -2.59
C ILE A 178 4.57 13.33 -2.86
N GLU A 179 5.57 12.50 -3.06
CA GLU A 179 6.95 12.94 -3.35
C GLU A 179 7.02 13.86 -4.57
N SER A 180 6.21 13.60 -5.60
CA SER A 180 6.16 14.43 -6.81
C SER A 180 5.53 15.80 -6.60
N THR A 181 4.79 16.01 -5.51
CA THR A 181 4.18 17.31 -5.15
C THR A 181 5.14 18.25 -4.42
N GLY A 182 6.33 17.78 -4.06
CA GLY A 182 7.31 18.52 -3.28
C GLY A 182 7.07 18.47 -1.77
N LEU A 183 6.07 17.71 -1.30
CA LEU A 183 5.88 17.44 0.11
C LEU A 183 6.83 16.34 0.58
N ILE A 184 7.33 16.50 1.80
CA ILE A 184 8.25 15.53 2.42
C ILE A 184 7.43 14.56 3.26
N LYS A 185 7.61 13.27 2.97
CA LYS A 185 7.10 12.19 3.81
C LYS A 185 8.01 12.03 5.03
N MET A 186 7.41 12.01 6.21
CA MET A 186 8.07 11.64 7.45
C MET A 186 7.52 10.30 7.90
N ASP A 187 8.38 9.36 8.21
CA ASP A 187 7.99 8.06 8.73
C ASP A 187 8.19 8.04 10.25
N PHE A 188 7.07 8.08 10.97
CA PHE A 188 6.99 7.92 12.42
C PHE A 188 6.78 6.42 12.72
N LEU A 189 7.88 5.70 12.88
CA LEU A 189 7.91 4.25 13.07
C LEU A 189 7.78 3.84 14.54
#